data_42fa10d40c9a13076136a5e55f18265e
#
_entry.id   42fa10d40c9a13076136a5e55f18265e
#
_cell.length_a   1.000
_cell.length_b   1.000
_cell.length_c   1.000
_cell.angle_alpha   90.00
_cell.angle_beta   90.00
_cell.angle_gamma   90.00
#
_symmetry.space_group_name_H-M   'P 1'
#
loop_
_entity.id
_entity.type
_entity.pdbx_description
1 polymer ?
#
loop_
_entity_poly.entity_id
_entity_poly.type
_entity_poly.pdbx_seq_one_letter_code
_entity_poly.pdbx_strand_id
1 'polypeptide(L)'
;MYLAGTVFGGIGLGWYALHPPSPPIRAYEERNARAYAREQSIEFRDVELTGKDGAVLRAWYMRPQDANGDAVILLHGVVDNRLGVYPYGKWLVEHHYTVLMPDARHHGASGGLTTYGVREVDDIHRWLDWMEKKEPARCMYALGESMGGMELLESLPSEPRLCAVIAESPSASFREEAYFRFGRPFHVGAWLGRTFFRPTLDAGILFVRLWYGVDLNTVVPEQAVAGIKTPILLIHGLNDRNVPHYHSDWIQSKNPSWITVWKVPGAGHCGASKVAPQEFEQKVLDWFGDHPNR
;
A
#
# COMPACT_ATOMS: atom_id res chain seq x y z
N MET A 1 -5.77 -30.26 24.10
CA MET A 1 -5.83 -28.80 24.34
C MET A 1 -4.98 -27.97 23.35
N TYR A 2 -3.70 -28.27 23.14
CA TYR A 2 -2.82 -27.52 22.22
C TYR A 2 -3.39 -27.41 20.79
N LEU A 3 -3.80 -28.53 20.17
CA LEU A 3 -4.32 -28.56 18.81
C LEU A 3 -5.62 -27.73 18.65
N ALA A 4 -6.53 -27.83 19.61
CA ALA A 4 -7.75 -27.03 19.59
C ALA A 4 -7.45 -25.52 19.71
N GLY A 5 -6.56 -25.13 20.63
CA GLY A 5 -6.11 -23.75 20.78
C GLY A 5 -5.45 -23.20 19.51
N THR A 6 -4.64 -24.03 18.83
CA THR A 6 -4.00 -23.69 17.55
C THR A 6 -5.05 -23.41 16.45
N VAL A 7 -6.05 -24.27 16.30
CA VAL A 7 -7.09 -24.11 15.28
C VAL A 7 -7.97 -22.88 15.57
N PHE A 8 -8.51 -22.76 16.79
CA PHE A 8 -9.37 -21.62 17.14
C PHE A 8 -8.60 -20.29 17.11
N GLY A 9 -7.35 -20.28 17.61
CA GLY A 9 -6.48 -19.12 17.50
C GLY A 9 -6.20 -18.73 16.05
N GLY A 10 -5.95 -19.71 15.19
CA GLY A 10 -5.76 -19.52 13.75
C GLY A 10 -7.00 -18.91 13.08
N ILE A 11 -8.19 -19.46 13.34
CA ILE A 11 -9.46 -18.93 12.82
C ILE A 11 -9.63 -17.47 13.24
N GLY A 12 -9.42 -17.14 14.52
CA GLY A 12 -9.52 -15.77 15.04
C GLY A 12 -8.54 -14.81 14.36
N LEU A 13 -7.30 -15.25 14.17
CA LEU A 13 -6.26 -14.45 13.47
C LEU A 13 -6.58 -14.27 11.99
N GLY A 14 -7.04 -15.32 11.32
CA GLY A 14 -7.45 -15.24 9.92
C GLY A 14 -8.63 -14.29 9.72
N TRP A 15 -9.63 -14.37 10.59
CA TRP A 15 -10.76 -13.44 10.58
C TRP A 15 -10.29 -11.99 10.82
N TYR A 16 -9.46 -11.77 11.84
CA TYR A 16 -8.92 -10.45 12.17
C TYR A 16 -8.08 -9.86 11.02
N ALA A 17 -7.30 -10.70 10.33
CA ALA A 17 -6.52 -10.25 9.19
C ALA A 17 -7.39 -9.66 8.07
N LEU A 18 -8.56 -10.27 7.79
CA LEU A 18 -9.49 -9.77 6.77
C LEU A 18 -10.38 -8.61 7.25
N HIS A 19 -10.45 -8.38 8.57
CA HIS A 19 -11.29 -7.35 9.21
C HIS A 19 -10.44 -6.49 10.17
N PRO A 20 -9.35 -5.86 9.69
CA PRO A 20 -8.55 -4.99 10.54
C PRO A 20 -9.39 -3.79 11.00
N PRO A 21 -9.07 -3.17 12.13
CA PRO A 21 -9.70 -1.92 12.52
C PRO A 21 -9.63 -0.88 11.39
N SER A 22 -10.77 -0.27 11.09
CA SER A 22 -10.88 0.71 10.01
C SER A 22 -11.44 2.01 10.57
N PRO A 23 -10.59 3.01 10.88
CA PRO A 23 -11.08 4.30 11.36
C PRO A 23 -11.90 5.00 10.26
N PRO A 24 -13.10 5.49 10.57
CA PRO A 24 -13.90 6.23 9.61
C PRO A 24 -13.30 7.62 9.34
N ILE A 25 -13.49 8.12 8.13
CA ILE A 25 -13.22 9.52 7.81
C ILE A 25 -14.25 10.38 8.52
N ARG A 26 -13.81 11.30 9.38
CA ARG A 26 -14.71 12.17 10.12
C ARG A 26 -15.18 13.32 9.25
N ALA A 27 -16.43 13.74 9.43
CA ALA A 27 -17.03 14.80 8.62
C ALA A 27 -16.24 16.13 8.61
N TYR A 28 -15.51 16.46 9.68
CA TYR A 28 -14.68 17.66 9.70
C TYR A 28 -13.42 17.51 8.84
N GLU A 29 -12.82 16.31 8.76
CA GLU A 29 -11.64 16.01 7.95
C GLU A 29 -11.99 16.15 6.47
N GLU A 30 -13.13 15.59 6.08
CA GLU A 30 -13.66 15.74 4.72
C GLU A 30 -13.94 17.21 4.40
N ARG A 31 -14.61 17.95 5.29
CA ARG A 31 -14.85 19.38 5.07
C ARG A 31 -13.56 20.17 4.90
N ASN A 32 -12.52 19.87 5.69
CA ASN A 32 -11.23 20.54 5.59
C ASN A 32 -10.54 20.23 4.26
N ALA A 33 -10.56 18.98 3.80
CA ALA A 33 -10.01 18.60 2.51
C ALA A 33 -10.71 19.34 1.35
N ARG A 34 -12.05 19.41 1.39
CA ARG A 34 -12.83 20.14 0.37
C ARG A 34 -12.64 21.66 0.45
N ALA A 35 -12.44 22.21 1.65
CA ALA A 35 -12.15 23.63 1.84
C ALA A 35 -10.79 23.99 1.23
N TYR A 36 -9.75 23.22 1.54
CA TYR A 36 -8.44 23.37 0.94
C TYR A 36 -8.50 23.31 -0.59
N ALA A 37 -9.21 22.32 -1.17
CA ALA A 37 -9.31 22.20 -2.61
C ALA A 37 -10.00 23.43 -3.25
N ARG A 38 -11.05 23.98 -2.62
CA ARG A 38 -11.70 25.22 -3.09
C ARG A 38 -10.77 26.43 -3.02
N GLU A 39 -10.06 26.60 -1.90
CA GLU A 39 -9.13 27.71 -1.69
C GLU A 39 -7.98 27.71 -2.70
N GLN A 40 -7.51 26.52 -3.10
CA GLN A 40 -6.45 26.35 -4.07
C GLN A 40 -6.94 26.18 -5.50
N SER A 41 -8.26 26.31 -5.75
CA SER A 41 -8.86 26.09 -7.07
C SER A 41 -8.58 24.71 -7.68
N ILE A 42 -8.50 23.68 -6.83
CA ILE A 42 -8.29 22.29 -7.20
C ILE A 42 -9.64 21.62 -7.47
N GLU A 43 -9.78 20.92 -8.60
CA GLU A 43 -10.90 20.00 -8.82
C GLU A 43 -10.83 18.88 -7.78
N PHE A 44 -11.88 18.71 -6.99
CA PHE A 44 -12.00 17.65 -5.99
C PHE A 44 -13.26 16.83 -6.25
N ARG A 45 -13.11 15.52 -6.38
CA ARG A 45 -14.23 14.60 -6.60
C ARG A 45 -14.17 13.40 -5.68
N ASP A 46 -15.35 12.95 -5.23
CA ASP A 46 -15.53 11.58 -4.78
C ASP A 46 -15.66 10.67 -6.00
N VAL A 47 -14.96 9.55 -5.95
CA VAL A 47 -15.03 8.53 -7.00
C VAL A 47 -15.49 7.23 -6.36
N GLU A 48 -16.40 6.55 -7.02
CA GLU A 48 -16.89 5.24 -6.62
C GLU A 48 -16.72 4.26 -7.80
N LEU A 49 -16.17 3.09 -7.50
CA LEU A 49 -16.06 1.97 -8.43
C LEU A 49 -16.63 0.71 -7.77
N THR A 50 -16.92 -0.28 -8.60
CA THR A 50 -17.29 -1.61 -8.12
C THR A 50 -16.16 -2.59 -8.40
N GLY A 51 -15.65 -3.23 -7.35
CA GLY A 51 -14.67 -4.31 -7.44
C GLY A 51 -15.26 -5.54 -8.14
N LYS A 52 -14.40 -6.45 -8.56
CA LYS A 52 -14.79 -7.67 -9.30
C LYS A 52 -15.81 -8.55 -8.53
N ASP A 53 -15.76 -8.52 -7.21
CA ASP A 53 -16.64 -9.27 -6.32
C ASP A 53 -17.86 -8.45 -5.84
N GLY A 54 -18.11 -7.28 -6.44
CA GLY A 54 -19.24 -6.41 -6.08
C GLY A 54 -18.95 -5.46 -4.92
N ALA A 55 -17.74 -5.45 -4.35
CA ALA A 55 -17.37 -4.51 -3.31
C ALA A 55 -17.41 -3.07 -3.83
N VAL A 56 -18.01 -2.15 -3.06
CA VAL A 56 -18.00 -0.72 -3.39
C VAL A 56 -16.68 -0.12 -2.93
N LEU A 57 -15.94 0.45 -3.86
CA LEU A 57 -14.63 1.07 -3.64
C LEU A 57 -14.76 2.57 -3.75
N ARG A 58 -14.12 3.33 -2.89
CA ARG A 58 -14.20 4.80 -2.84
C ARG A 58 -12.83 5.44 -2.83
N ALA A 59 -12.72 6.58 -3.51
CA ALA A 59 -11.50 7.36 -3.59
C ALA A 59 -11.79 8.87 -3.58
N TRP A 60 -10.76 9.65 -3.28
CA TRP A 60 -10.70 11.06 -3.62
C TRP A 60 -9.82 11.27 -4.85
N TYR A 61 -10.31 12.07 -5.77
CA TYR A 61 -9.59 12.56 -6.93
C TYR A 61 -9.32 14.06 -6.76
N MET A 62 -8.09 14.48 -6.98
CA MET A 62 -7.67 15.88 -6.92
C MET A 62 -6.88 16.23 -8.17
N ARG A 63 -7.25 17.35 -8.84
CA ARG A 63 -6.58 17.84 -10.04
C ARG A 63 -6.38 19.34 -9.96
N PRO A 64 -5.14 19.85 -10.00
CA PRO A 64 -4.88 21.28 -10.08
C PRO A 64 -5.27 21.81 -11.48
N GLN A 65 -5.54 23.14 -11.57
CA GLN A 65 -5.92 23.75 -12.85
C GLN A 65 -4.80 23.68 -13.89
N ASP A 66 -3.56 23.81 -13.43
CA ASP A 66 -2.32 23.78 -14.22
C ASP A 66 -1.61 22.44 -14.13
N ALA A 67 -2.39 21.34 -14.14
CA ALA A 67 -1.86 19.98 -14.11
C ALA A 67 -0.76 19.77 -15.16
N ASN A 68 0.34 19.15 -14.74
CA ASN A 68 1.53 18.91 -15.59
C ASN A 68 1.32 17.78 -16.61
N GLY A 69 0.18 17.11 -16.58
CA GLY A 69 -0.17 15.98 -17.46
C GLY A 69 0.23 14.62 -16.92
N ASP A 70 0.75 14.54 -15.71
CA ASP A 70 1.10 13.30 -15.04
C ASP A 70 0.14 13.03 -13.86
N ALA A 71 -0.01 11.76 -13.50
CA ALA A 71 -0.95 11.36 -12.46
C ALA A 71 -0.29 10.40 -11.46
N VAL A 72 -0.73 10.47 -10.20
CA VAL A 72 -0.22 9.62 -9.11
C VAL A 72 -1.38 8.95 -8.38
N ILE A 73 -1.32 7.64 -8.21
CA ILE A 73 -2.18 6.91 -7.26
C ILE A 73 -1.45 6.74 -5.93
N LEU A 74 -2.15 7.07 -4.81
CA LEU A 74 -1.60 6.98 -3.45
C LEU A 74 -2.34 5.92 -2.65
N LEU A 75 -1.62 4.92 -2.12
CA LEU A 75 -2.18 3.78 -1.41
C LEU A 75 -1.74 3.81 0.06
N HIS A 76 -2.71 3.84 0.98
CA HIS A 76 -2.48 3.92 2.42
C HIS A 76 -2.15 2.56 3.06
N GLY A 77 -1.64 2.59 4.29
CA GLY A 77 -1.35 1.40 5.09
C GLY A 77 -2.58 0.77 5.75
N VAL A 78 -2.39 -0.44 6.34
CA VAL A 78 -3.43 -1.10 7.13
C VAL A 78 -3.81 -0.28 8.37
N VAL A 79 -5.07 -0.36 8.82
CA VAL A 79 -5.62 0.41 9.97
C VAL A 79 -5.60 1.93 9.72
N ASP A 80 -5.62 2.33 8.46
CA ASP A 80 -5.67 3.73 8.03
C ASP A 80 -6.78 3.90 6.98
N ASN A 81 -6.78 5.01 6.27
CA ASN A 81 -7.64 5.30 5.13
C ASN A 81 -6.95 6.38 4.27
N ARG A 82 -7.61 6.85 3.21
CA ARG A 82 -7.07 7.87 2.29
C ARG A 82 -6.54 9.15 2.98
N LEU A 83 -6.93 9.42 4.25
CA LEU A 83 -6.40 10.56 5.00
C LEU A 83 -4.93 10.39 5.38
N GLY A 84 -4.43 9.16 5.57
CA GLY A 84 -3.02 8.91 5.85
C GLY A 84 -2.11 9.39 4.73
N VAL A 85 -2.52 9.20 3.48
CA VAL A 85 -1.78 9.64 2.29
C VAL A 85 -2.23 11.01 1.76
N TYR A 86 -3.26 11.62 2.35
CA TYR A 86 -3.74 12.94 1.96
C TYR A 86 -2.68 14.05 2.06
N PRO A 87 -1.77 14.08 3.05
CA PRO A 87 -0.66 15.03 3.06
C PRO A 87 0.21 14.95 1.80
N TYR A 88 0.48 13.74 1.30
CA TYR A 88 1.20 13.55 0.01
C TYR A 88 0.35 14.01 -1.17
N GLY A 89 -0.95 13.73 -1.14
CA GLY A 89 -1.89 14.21 -2.16
C GLY A 89 -1.90 15.73 -2.27
N LYS A 90 -1.95 16.44 -1.13
CA LYS A 90 -1.85 17.91 -1.09
C LYS A 90 -0.58 18.42 -1.73
N TRP A 91 0.54 17.90 -1.25
CA TRP A 91 1.84 18.30 -1.72
C TRP A 91 2.04 17.99 -3.22
N LEU A 92 1.61 16.84 -3.72
CA LEU A 92 1.70 16.47 -5.13
C LEU A 92 0.85 17.38 -6.04
N VAL A 93 -0.35 17.79 -5.61
CA VAL A 93 -1.13 18.76 -6.40
C VAL A 93 -0.52 20.15 -6.40
N GLU A 94 0.20 20.55 -5.35
CA GLU A 94 1.03 21.76 -5.31
C GLU A 94 2.20 21.70 -6.30
N HIS A 95 2.64 20.48 -6.68
CA HIS A 95 3.62 20.21 -7.73
C HIS A 95 2.98 19.82 -9.07
N HIS A 96 1.73 20.20 -9.26
CA HIS A 96 0.97 20.08 -10.50
C HIS A 96 0.60 18.65 -10.94
N TYR A 97 0.73 17.63 -10.06
CA TYR A 97 0.27 16.27 -10.36
C TYR A 97 -1.23 16.13 -10.14
N THR A 98 -1.88 15.34 -11.00
CA THR A 98 -3.22 14.82 -10.72
C THR A 98 -3.10 13.64 -9.76
N VAL A 99 -3.95 13.58 -8.73
CA VAL A 99 -3.83 12.57 -7.66
C VAL A 99 -5.12 11.80 -7.46
N LEU A 100 -5.02 10.48 -7.29
CA LEU A 100 -6.09 9.60 -6.85
C LEU A 100 -5.70 8.92 -5.52
N MET A 101 -6.58 8.98 -4.54
CA MET A 101 -6.39 8.42 -3.21
C MET A 101 -7.55 7.48 -2.87
N PRO A 102 -7.49 6.19 -3.24
CA PRO A 102 -8.50 5.23 -2.85
C PRO A 102 -8.38 4.84 -1.37
N ASP A 103 -9.51 4.51 -0.74
CA ASP A 103 -9.51 3.63 0.42
C ASP A 103 -9.35 2.20 -0.06
N ALA A 104 -8.42 1.46 0.52
CA ALA A 104 -8.32 0.02 0.32
C ALA A 104 -9.60 -0.70 0.79
N ARG A 105 -9.79 -1.93 0.36
CA ARG A 105 -10.92 -2.77 0.82
C ARG A 105 -11.02 -2.80 2.33
N HIS A 106 -12.23 -2.73 2.88
CA HIS A 106 -12.53 -2.71 4.32
C HIS A 106 -12.03 -1.46 5.06
N HIS A 107 -11.42 -0.49 4.39
CA HIS A 107 -10.89 0.72 5.02
C HIS A 107 -11.71 1.97 4.63
N GLY A 108 -11.71 2.97 5.52
CA GLY A 108 -12.38 4.24 5.30
C GLY A 108 -13.84 4.09 4.89
N ALA A 109 -14.16 4.42 3.65
CA ALA A 109 -15.51 4.33 3.08
C ALA A 109 -15.66 3.20 2.06
N SER A 110 -14.61 2.41 1.78
CA SER A 110 -14.65 1.25 0.90
C SER A 110 -15.17 0.01 1.60
N GLY A 111 -15.93 -0.80 0.88
CA GLY A 111 -16.45 -2.08 1.34
C GLY A 111 -15.49 -3.25 1.06
N GLY A 112 -16.01 -4.47 1.19
CA GLY A 112 -15.27 -5.71 0.93
C GLY A 112 -14.44 -6.18 2.11
N LEU A 113 -13.45 -7.04 1.85
CA LEU A 113 -12.54 -7.62 2.83
C LEU A 113 -11.10 -7.21 2.46
N THR A 114 -10.28 -6.91 3.45
CA THR A 114 -8.83 -6.70 3.25
C THR A 114 -8.19 -8.02 2.85
N THR A 115 -7.50 -8.06 1.71
CA THR A 115 -6.86 -9.28 1.21
C THR A 115 -5.38 -9.11 0.88
N TYR A 116 -4.79 -7.96 1.23
CA TYR A 116 -3.35 -7.65 1.18
C TYR A 116 -2.72 -7.80 -0.21
N GLY A 117 -3.50 -7.65 -1.28
CA GLY A 117 -3.03 -7.77 -2.66
C GLY A 117 -3.75 -8.87 -3.45
N VAL A 118 -4.41 -9.87 -2.81
CA VAL A 118 -5.12 -10.94 -3.56
C VAL A 118 -6.25 -10.38 -4.44
N ARG A 119 -7.02 -9.43 -3.94
CA ARG A 119 -8.11 -8.75 -4.67
C ARG A 119 -7.77 -7.30 -4.99
N GLU A 120 -6.94 -6.66 -4.18
CA GLU A 120 -6.53 -5.26 -4.33
C GLU A 120 -5.74 -5.03 -5.61
N VAL A 121 -5.05 -6.02 -6.16
CA VAL A 121 -4.42 -5.96 -7.50
C VAL A 121 -5.45 -5.62 -8.58
N ASP A 122 -6.60 -6.29 -8.60
CA ASP A 122 -7.69 -5.98 -9.56
C ASP A 122 -8.29 -4.58 -9.28
N ASP A 123 -8.36 -4.16 -8.02
CA ASP A 123 -8.86 -2.82 -7.66
C ASP A 123 -7.90 -1.73 -8.15
N ILE A 124 -6.59 -1.90 -7.96
CA ILE A 124 -5.57 -0.97 -8.46
C ILE A 124 -5.69 -0.85 -9.98
N HIS A 125 -5.82 -1.96 -10.69
CA HIS A 125 -6.03 -1.97 -12.13
C HIS A 125 -7.27 -1.15 -12.52
N ARG A 126 -8.41 -1.33 -11.84
CA ARG A 126 -9.66 -0.58 -12.08
C ARG A 126 -9.51 0.92 -11.79
N TRP A 127 -8.76 1.27 -10.75
CA TRP A 127 -8.48 2.66 -10.43
C TRP A 127 -7.65 3.33 -11.53
N LEU A 128 -6.63 2.65 -12.05
CA LEU A 128 -5.81 3.14 -13.15
C LEU A 128 -6.62 3.22 -14.46
N ASP A 129 -7.50 2.25 -14.73
CA ASP A 129 -8.46 2.32 -15.84
C ASP A 129 -9.37 3.54 -15.74
N TRP A 130 -9.84 3.84 -14.53
CA TRP A 130 -10.69 5.02 -14.31
C TRP A 130 -9.90 6.31 -14.55
N MET A 131 -8.68 6.40 -14.03
CA MET A 131 -7.81 7.57 -14.24
C MET A 131 -7.54 7.80 -15.72
N GLU A 132 -7.15 6.76 -16.45
CA GLU A 132 -6.87 6.84 -17.88
C GLU A 132 -8.09 7.27 -18.70
N LYS A 133 -9.28 6.75 -18.38
CA LYS A 133 -10.54 7.16 -19.04
C LYS A 133 -10.97 8.58 -18.67
N LYS A 134 -10.69 9.01 -17.45
CA LYS A 134 -11.04 10.35 -16.97
C LYS A 134 -10.18 11.41 -17.65
N GLU A 135 -8.87 11.19 -17.71
CA GLU A 135 -7.90 12.06 -18.35
C GLU A 135 -6.63 11.26 -18.66
N PRO A 136 -6.32 11.01 -19.93
CA PRO A 136 -5.11 10.31 -20.28
C PRO A 136 -3.87 11.06 -19.75
N ALA A 137 -3.14 10.43 -18.86
CA ALA A 137 -1.90 10.98 -18.33
C ALA A 137 -0.72 10.61 -19.23
N ARG A 138 0.30 11.49 -19.30
CA ARG A 138 1.58 11.16 -19.96
C ARG A 138 2.28 10.03 -19.23
N CYS A 139 2.29 10.14 -17.90
CA CYS A 139 2.76 9.10 -16.99
C CYS A 139 1.79 8.89 -15.85
N MET A 140 1.59 7.63 -15.49
CA MET A 140 0.98 7.26 -14.22
C MET A 140 2.06 6.72 -13.29
N TYR A 141 2.12 7.29 -12.09
CA TYR A 141 3.01 6.89 -11.01
C TYR A 141 2.18 6.34 -9.85
N ALA A 142 2.85 5.66 -8.93
CA ALA A 142 2.20 5.19 -7.71
C ALA A 142 3.12 5.35 -6.51
N LEU A 143 2.53 5.69 -5.35
CA LEU A 143 3.20 5.65 -4.06
C LEU A 143 2.31 4.90 -3.06
N GLY A 144 2.86 3.88 -2.41
CA GLY A 144 2.15 3.08 -1.42
C GLY A 144 2.92 2.98 -0.11
N GLU A 145 2.20 3.07 1.02
CA GLU A 145 2.73 2.89 2.37
C GLU A 145 2.36 1.51 2.92
N SER A 146 3.32 0.79 3.50
CA SER A 146 3.09 -0.46 4.24
C SER A 146 2.26 -1.46 3.41
N MET A 147 1.01 -1.74 3.82
CA MET A 147 0.07 -2.57 3.06
C MET A 147 -0.13 -2.05 1.64
N GLY A 148 -0.37 -0.75 1.46
CA GLY A 148 -0.51 -0.17 0.12
C GLY A 148 0.75 -0.29 -0.74
N GLY A 149 1.93 -0.24 -0.12
CA GLY A 149 3.21 -0.53 -0.81
C GLY A 149 3.33 -2.00 -1.22
N MET A 150 2.86 -2.92 -0.37
CA MET A 150 2.83 -4.35 -0.68
C MET A 150 1.85 -4.67 -1.82
N GLU A 151 0.63 -4.13 -1.76
CA GLU A 151 -0.40 -4.26 -2.80
C GLU A 151 0.07 -3.69 -4.15
N LEU A 152 0.75 -2.56 -4.10
CA LEU A 152 1.34 -1.93 -5.28
C LEU A 152 2.39 -2.84 -5.95
N LEU A 153 3.31 -3.39 -5.17
CA LEU A 153 4.35 -4.29 -5.70
C LEU A 153 3.73 -5.58 -6.28
N GLU A 154 2.69 -6.13 -5.65
CA GLU A 154 1.93 -7.27 -6.17
C GLU A 154 1.20 -6.97 -7.49
N SER A 155 0.83 -5.72 -7.74
CA SER A 155 0.11 -5.32 -8.96
C SER A 155 1.01 -5.22 -10.18
N LEU A 156 2.32 -5.00 -10.02
CA LEU A 156 3.25 -4.69 -11.12
C LEU A 156 3.29 -5.72 -12.25
N PRO A 157 3.20 -7.05 -11.99
CA PRO A 157 3.19 -8.03 -13.08
C PRO A 157 2.03 -7.86 -14.08
N SER A 158 0.93 -7.31 -13.62
CA SER A 158 -0.27 -7.08 -14.44
C SER A 158 -0.49 -5.61 -14.81
N GLU A 159 0.40 -4.70 -14.37
CA GLU A 159 0.19 -3.25 -14.51
C GLU A 159 1.38 -2.53 -15.16
N PRO A 160 1.60 -2.74 -16.47
CA PRO A 160 2.73 -2.14 -17.19
C PRO A 160 2.58 -0.63 -17.46
N ARG A 161 1.44 -0.01 -17.14
CA ARG A 161 1.18 1.42 -17.37
C ARG A 161 1.89 2.35 -16.40
N LEU A 162 2.35 1.81 -15.27
CA LEU A 162 3.05 2.60 -14.27
C LEU A 162 4.49 2.89 -14.74
N CYS A 163 4.80 4.17 -14.90
CA CYS A 163 6.12 4.64 -15.33
C CYS A 163 7.20 4.40 -14.29
N ALA A 164 6.89 4.68 -13.04
CA ALA A 164 7.72 4.38 -11.87
C ALA A 164 6.84 4.28 -10.61
N VAL A 165 7.34 3.58 -9.59
CA VAL A 165 6.61 3.39 -8.33
C VAL A 165 7.51 3.61 -7.12
N ILE A 166 6.87 3.99 -6.01
CA ILE A 166 7.51 4.15 -4.71
C ILE A 166 6.74 3.31 -3.69
N ALA A 167 7.46 2.49 -2.90
CA ALA A 167 6.86 1.75 -1.80
C ALA A 167 7.62 2.04 -0.50
N GLU A 168 6.93 2.64 0.48
CA GLU A 168 7.50 2.91 1.80
C GLU A 168 7.16 1.80 2.78
N SER A 169 8.17 1.23 3.44
CA SER A 169 8.05 0.16 4.43
C SER A 169 7.23 -1.07 3.97
N PRO A 170 7.38 -1.56 2.71
CA PRO A 170 6.64 -2.72 2.25
C PRO A 170 7.16 -4.00 2.90
N SER A 171 6.27 -4.98 3.07
CA SER A 171 6.65 -6.34 3.44
C SER A 171 7.05 -7.16 2.22
N ALA A 172 8.07 -8.03 2.35
CA ALA A 172 8.51 -8.93 1.27
C ALA A 172 7.54 -10.11 1.05
N SER A 173 6.81 -10.51 2.08
CA SER A 173 5.71 -11.46 2.00
C SER A 173 4.77 -11.33 3.20
N PHE A 174 3.49 -11.61 2.99
CA PHE A 174 2.49 -11.64 4.07
C PHE A 174 2.89 -12.60 5.19
N ARG A 175 3.38 -13.79 4.82
CA ARG A 175 3.75 -14.83 5.79
C ARG A 175 4.93 -14.42 6.68
N GLU A 176 5.95 -13.81 6.12
CA GLU A 176 7.13 -13.37 6.88
C GLU A 176 6.80 -12.23 7.84
N GLU A 177 5.97 -11.28 7.40
CA GLU A 177 5.45 -10.24 8.28
C GLU A 177 4.63 -10.82 9.42
N ALA A 178 3.74 -11.78 9.14
CA ALA A 178 2.95 -12.46 10.16
C ALA A 178 3.85 -13.20 11.18
N TYR A 179 4.90 -13.89 10.74
CA TYR A 179 5.87 -14.52 11.63
C TYR A 179 6.58 -13.50 12.52
N PHE A 180 6.98 -12.37 11.96
CA PHE A 180 7.64 -11.30 12.72
C PHE A 180 6.68 -10.72 13.78
N ARG A 181 5.42 -10.51 13.46
CA ARG A 181 4.40 -9.99 14.40
C ARG A 181 4.22 -10.88 15.62
N PHE A 182 4.29 -12.21 15.47
CA PHE A 182 4.26 -13.14 16.62
C PHE A 182 5.46 -13.01 17.54
N GLY A 183 6.64 -12.77 17.01
CA GLY A 183 7.87 -12.66 17.80
C GLY A 183 8.14 -11.28 18.37
N ARG A 184 7.50 -10.23 17.81
CA ARG A 184 7.74 -8.83 18.18
C ARG A 184 7.55 -8.53 19.67
N PRO A 185 6.49 -9.00 20.37
CA PRO A 185 6.31 -8.76 21.80
C PRO A 185 7.45 -9.31 22.66
N PHE A 186 8.16 -10.32 22.16
CA PHE A 186 9.25 -11.01 22.86
C PHE A 186 10.64 -10.61 22.36
N HIS A 187 10.73 -9.68 21.38
CA HIS A 187 11.96 -9.20 20.76
C HIS A 187 12.81 -10.30 20.08
N VAL A 188 12.16 -11.38 19.62
CA VAL A 188 12.83 -12.55 19.01
C VAL A 188 12.61 -12.63 17.48
N GLY A 189 12.17 -11.52 16.86
CA GLY A 189 11.95 -11.46 15.42
C GLY A 189 10.95 -12.51 14.94
N ALA A 190 11.15 -13.03 13.73
CA ALA A 190 10.24 -14.01 13.12
C ALA A 190 10.41 -15.46 13.68
N TRP A 191 11.42 -15.71 14.53
CA TRP A 191 11.73 -17.06 14.99
C TRP A 191 10.54 -17.75 15.66
N LEU A 192 9.86 -17.07 16.58
CA LEU A 192 8.73 -17.63 17.32
C LEU A 192 7.54 -17.92 16.41
N GLY A 193 7.30 -17.05 15.41
CA GLY A 193 6.28 -17.25 14.38
C GLY A 193 6.59 -18.46 13.47
N ARG A 194 7.85 -18.58 13.03
CA ARG A 194 8.31 -19.69 12.17
C ARG A 194 8.34 -21.06 12.86
N THR A 195 8.35 -21.06 14.19
CA THR A 195 8.44 -22.29 15.01
C THR A 195 7.13 -22.56 15.73
N PHE A 196 6.95 -22.01 16.92
CA PHE A 196 5.86 -22.34 17.83
C PHE A 196 4.47 -21.91 17.29
N PHE A 197 4.36 -20.72 16.68
CA PHE A 197 3.09 -20.20 16.17
C PHE A 197 2.83 -20.54 14.69
N ARG A 198 3.75 -21.22 14.01
CA ARG A 198 3.56 -21.62 12.63
C ARG A 198 2.27 -22.42 12.40
N PRO A 199 1.92 -23.45 13.23
CA PRO A 199 0.66 -24.18 13.03
C PRO A 199 -0.58 -23.30 13.19
N THR A 200 -0.52 -22.29 14.08
CA THR A 200 -1.63 -21.33 14.27
C THR A 200 -1.80 -20.43 13.05
N LEU A 201 -0.71 -19.92 12.50
CA LEU A 201 -0.75 -19.14 11.28
C LEU A 201 -1.24 -19.97 10.09
N ASP A 202 -0.73 -21.19 9.94
CA ASP A 202 -1.15 -22.12 8.85
C ASP A 202 -2.64 -22.44 8.95
N ALA A 203 -3.18 -22.65 10.16
CA ALA A 203 -4.61 -22.84 10.38
C ALA A 203 -5.43 -21.59 10.01
N GLY A 204 -4.95 -20.40 10.33
CA GLY A 204 -5.58 -19.13 9.96
C GLY A 204 -5.61 -18.90 8.45
N ILE A 205 -4.50 -19.12 7.78
CA ILE A 205 -4.42 -18.99 6.30
C ILE A 205 -5.32 -20.03 5.63
N LEU A 206 -5.32 -21.27 6.12
CA LEU A 206 -6.20 -22.32 5.60
C LEU A 206 -7.67 -21.97 5.80
N PHE A 207 -8.05 -21.45 6.98
CA PHE A 207 -9.41 -20.99 7.24
C PHE A 207 -9.82 -19.88 6.25
N VAL A 208 -8.97 -18.86 6.06
CA VAL A 208 -9.22 -17.76 5.12
C VAL A 208 -9.40 -18.29 3.70
N ARG A 209 -8.55 -19.23 3.28
CA ARG A 209 -8.64 -19.85 1.97
C ARG A 209 -9.93 -20.64 1.77
N LEU A 210 -10.31 -21.47 2.74
CA LEU A 210 -11.49 -22.34 2.62
C LEU A 210 -12.80 -21.56 2.77
N TRP A 211 -12.85 -20.55 3.64
CA TRP A 211 -14.08 -19.83 3.96
C TRP A 211 -14.34 -18.61 3.07
N TYR A 212 -13.27 -17.87 2.73
CA TYR A 212 -13.36 -16.63 1.97
C TYR A 212 -12.81 -16.75 0.54
N GLY A 213 -12.22 -17.89 0.18
CA GLY A 213 -11.60 -18.10 -1.14
C GLY A 213 -10.37 -17.21 -1.37
N VAL A 214 -9.69 -16.77 -0.30
CA VAL A 214 -8.52 -15.88 -0.35
C VAL A 214 -7.28 -16.65 0.12
N ASP A 215 -6.29 -16.81 -0.75
CA ASP A 215 -5.03 -17.48 -0.39
C ASP A 215 -3.94 -16.45 -0.08
N LEU A 216 -3.78 -16.12 1.20
CA LEU A 216 -2.77 -15.17 1.66
C LEU A 216 -1.32 -15.64 1.45
N ASN A 217 -1.09 -16.92 1.09
CA ASN A 217 0.24 -17.38 0.72
C ASN A 217 0.70 -16.88 -0.65
N THR A 218 -0.22 -16.43 -1.49
CA THR A 218 0.11 -15.88 -2.81
C THR A 218 0.64 -14.45 -2.74
N VAL A 219 0.54 -13.81 -1.57
CA VAL A 219 1.01 -12.44 -1.35
C VAL A 219 2.50 -12.45 -1.03
N VAL A 220 3.31 -12.32 -2.07
CA VAL A 220 4.79 -12.43 -2.03
C VAL A 220 5.42 -11.34 -2.92
N PRO A 221 5.39 -10.05 -2.51
CA PRO A 221 5.93 -8.93 -3.28
C PRO A 221 7.36 -9.15 -3.79
N GLU A 222 8.22 -9.83 -3.00
CA GLU A 222 9.58 -10.13 -3.47
C GLU A 222 9.62 -11.02 -4.72
N GLN A 223 8.60 -11.87 -4.93
CA GLN A 223 8.49 -12.68 -6.15
C GLN A 223 7.79 -11.92 -7.27
N ALA A 224 6.79 -11.11 -6.93
CA ALA A 224 6.07 -10.31 -7.91
C ALA A 224 6.98 -9.34 -8.67
N VAL A 225 7.98 -8.74 -8.00
CA VAL A 225 8.90 -7.80 -8.65
C VAL A 225 10.02 -8.48 -9.46
N ALA A 226 10.17 -9.80 -9.39
CA ALA A 226 11.19 -10.51 -10.16
C ALA A 226 10.91 -10.39 -11.67
N GLY A 227 11.83 -9.80 -12.43
CA GLY A 227 11.68 -9.61 -13.88
C GLY A 227 10.85 -8.39 -14.32
N ILE A 228 10.32 -7.59 -13.39
CA ILE A 228 9.63 -6.33 -13.69
C ILE A 228 10.64 -5.30 -14.21
N LYS A 229 10.21 -4.50 -15.20
CA LYS A 229 11.01 -3.41 -15.77
C LYS A 229 10.50 -2.03 -15.39
N THR A 230 9.54 -1.95 -14.48
CA THR A 230 9.12 -0.68 -13.88
C THR A 230 10.14 -0.28 -12.82
N PRO A 231 10.69 0.94 -12.84
CA PRO A 231 11.58 1.45 -11.79
C PRO A 231 10.86 1.50 -10.44
N ILE A 232 11.50 0.96 -9.40
CA ILE A 232 10.95 0.87 -8.05
C ILE A 232 11.89 1.56 -7.06
N LEU A 233 11.41 2.55 -6.32
CA LEU A 233 12.07 3.10 -5.16
C LEU A 233 11.44 2.52 -3.88
N LEU A 234 12.23 1.78 -3.12
CA LEU A 234 11.86 1.35 -1.78
C LEU A 234 12.41 2.36 -0.76
N ILE A 235 11.53 2.89 0.06
CA ILE A 235 11.89 3.77 1.18
C ILE A 235 11.69 2.99 2.47
N HIS A 236 12.68 2.95 3.37
CA HIS A 236 12.53 2.19 4.61
C HIS A 236 13.24 2.84 5.79
N GLY A 237 12.50 3.03 6.87
CA GLY A 237 13.05 3.54 8.12
C GLY A 237 13.94 2.51 8.81
N LEU A 238 15.16 2.89 9.22
CA LEU A 238 16.07 1.97 9.93
C LEU A 238 15.56 1.59 11.32
N ASN A 239 14.67 2.37 11.92
CA ASN A 239 14.04 2.10 13.21
C ASN A 239 12.63 1.49 13.08
N ASP A 240 12.29 0.96 11.88
CA ASP A 240 10.99 0.32 11.67
C ASP A 240 10.87 -0.95 12.52
N ARG A 241 9.92 -0.90 13.47
CA ARG A 241 9.61 -2.02 14.38
C ARG A 241 8.36 -2.80 13.98
N ASN A 242 7.65 -2.36 12.92
CA ASN A 242 6.48 -3.05 12.39
C ASN A 242 6.87 -4.01 11.27
N VAL A 243 7.58 -3.48 10.28
CA VAL A 243 8.16 -4.24 9.17
C VAL A 243 9.67 -3.95 9.16
N PRO A 244 10.53 -4.88 9.55
CA PRO A 244 11.97 -4.64 9.58
C PRO A 244 12.54 -4.29 8.20
N HIS A 245 13.49 -3.37 8.15
CA HIS A 245 14.06 -2.83 6.90
C HIS A 245 14.69 -3.89 5.98
N TYR A 246 15.07 -5.07 6.50
CA TYR A 246 15.60 -6.17 5.69
C TYR A 246 14.58 -6.72 4.67
N HIS A 247 13.28 -6.46 4.85
CA HIS A 247 12.28 -6.79 3.84
C HIS A 247 12.53 -6.07 2.52
N SER A 248 12.93 -4.78 2.57
CA SER A 248 13.34 -4.07 1.35
C SER A 248 14.62 -4.63 0.73
N ASP A 249 15.56 -5.13 1.54
CA ASP A 249 16.75 -5.80 1.03
C ASP A 249 16.39 -7.10 0.29
N TRP A 250 15.46 -7.88 0.83
CA TRP A 250 14.98 -9.09 0.17
C TRP A 250 14.27 -8.79 -1.16
N ILE A 251 13.37 -7.79 -1.17
CA ILE A 251 12.69 -7.36 -2.39
C ILE A 251 13.71 -6.90 -3.43
N GLN A 252 14.66 -6.03 -3.06
CA GLN A 252 15.70 -5.54 -3.97
C GLN A 252 16.55 -6.68 -4.53
N SER A 253 16.88 -7.69 -3.72
CA SER A 253 17.71 -8.81 -4.14
C SER A 253 17.13 -9.61 -5.31
N LYS A 254 15.81 -9.54 -5.53
CA LYS A 254 15.14 -10.24 -6.63
C LYS A 254 15.24 -9.51 -7.97
N ASN A 255 15.49 -8.18 -7.92
CA ASN A 255 15.56 -7.37 -9.14
C ASN A 255 16.45 -6.12 -8.95
N PRO A 256 17.75 -6.29 -8.66
CA PRO A 256 18.61 -5.18 -8.25
C PRO A 256 18.84 -4.12 -9.35
N SER A 257 18.56 -4.46 -10.61
CA SER A 257 18.70 -3.52 -11.73
C SER A 257 17.55 -2.52 -11.84
N TRP A 258 16.41 -2.80 -11.23
CA TRP A 258 15.20 -1.98 -11.32
C TRP A 258 14.69 -1.47 -9.98
N ILE A 259 15.35 -1.89 -8.89
CA ILE A 259 14.94 -1.53 -7.53
C ILE A 259 16.06 -0.78 -6.82
N THR A 260 15.79 0.45 -6.44
CA THR A 260 16.63 1.28 -5.58
C THR A 260 16.07 1.28 -4.16
N VAL A 261 16.93 1.23 -3.15
CA VAL A 261 16.53 1.32 -1.74
C VAL A 261 17.12 2.56 -1.10
N TRP A 262 16.26 3.39 -0.50
CA TRP A 262 16.66 4.47 0.38
C TRP A 262 16.31 4.12 1.83
N LYS A 263 17.35 3.92 2.64
CA LYS A 263 17.21 3.65 4.08
C LYS A 263 17.33 4.94 4.86
N VAL A 264 16.33 5.26 5.67
CA VAL A 264 16.21 6.54 6.38
C VAL A 264 16.60 6.36 7.84
N PRO A 265 17.77 6.88 8.28
CA PRO A 265 18.18 6.84 9.67
C PRO A 265 17.18 7.58 10.57
N GLY A 266 16.85 6.97 11.72
CA GLY A 266 15.91 7.55 12.67
C GLY A 266 14.43 7.36 12.35
N ALA A 267 14.07 7.08 11.11
CA ALA A 267 12.68 6.85 10.73
C ALA A 267 12.16 5.50 11.24
N GLY A 268 10.94 5.50 11.76
CA GLY A 268 10.16 4.30 12.06
C GLY A 268 9.33 3.85 10.84
N HIS A 269 8.27 3.10 11.11
CA HIS A 269 7.35 2.61 10.08
C HIS A 269 6.64 3.76 9.36
N CYS A 270 6.77 3.83 8.02
CA CYS A 270 6.25 4.92 7.18
C CYS A 270 6.54 6.30 7.77
N GLY A 271 7.78 6.49 8.21
CA GLY A 271 8.19 7.69 8.94
C GLY A 271 9.22 8.56 8.22
N ALA A 272 9.56 8.26 6.97
CA ALA A 272 10.59 8.99 6.23
C ALA A 272 10.20 10.46 6.03
N SER A 273 8.96 10.73 5.65
CA SER A 273 8.43 12.08 5.44
C SER A 273 8.41 12.93 6.72
N LYS A 274 8.35 12.30 7.91
CA LYS A 274 8.39 13.01 9.20
C LYS A 274 9.80 13.31 9.67
N VAL A 275 10.77 12.41 9.38
CA VAL A 275 12.15 12.51 9.84
C VAL A 275 13.02 13.33 8.88
N ALA A 276 12.78 13.20 7.60
CA ALA A 276 13.53 13.86 6.53
C ALA A 276 12.59 14.47 5.47
N PRO A 277 11.73 15.45 5.83
CA PRO A 277 10.65 15.93 4.96
C PRO A 277 11.15 16.45 3.62
N GLN A 278 12.15 17.35 3.61
CA GLN A 278 12.67 17.93 2.37
C GLN A 278 13.36 16.88 1.48
N GLU A 279 14.12 15.95 2.09
CA GLU A 279 14.79 14.89 1.34
C GLU A 279 13.76 13.89 0.79
N PHE A 280 12.69 13.59 1.54
CA PHE A 280 11.61 12.73 1.08
C PHE A 280 10.91 13.33 -0.14
N GLU A 281 10.49 14.59 -0.04
CA GLU A 281 9.84 15.31 -1.14
C GLU A 281 10.72 15.37 -2.38
N GLN A 282 11.97 15.76 -2.21
CA GLN A 282 12.92 15.83 -3.32
C GLN A 282 13.13 14.46 -3.99
N LYS A 283 13.30 13.39 -3.20
CA LYS A 283 13.49 12.05 -3.76
C LYS A 283 12.27 11.54 -4.50
N VAL A 284 11.06 11.84 -4.03
CA VAL A 284 9.82 11.48 -4.72
C VAL A 284 9.71 12.20 -6.06
N LEU A 285 9.95 13.52 -6.08
CA LEU A 285 9.91 14.31 -7.31
C LEU A 285 10.97 13.89 -8.31
N ASP A 286 12.22 13.73 -7.85
CA ASP A 286 13.34 13.30 -8.69
C ASP A 286 13.02 11.90 -9.29
N TRP A 287 12.50 10.97 -8.45
CA TRP A 287 12.17 9.63 -8.92
C TRP A 287 11.13 9.63 -10.02
N PHE A 288 10.09 10.44 -9.91
CA PHE A 288 9.08 10.58 -10.96
C PHE A 288 9.63 11.33 -12.19
N GLY A 289 10.41 12.41 -11.97
CA GLY A 289 11.01 13.20 -13.04
C GLY A 289 12.06 12.45 -13.87
N ASP A 290 12.84 11.57 -13.25
CA ASP A 290 13.86 10.76 -13.90
C ASP A 290 13.28 9.57 -14.71
N HIS A 291 12.01 9.24 -14.49
CA HIS A 291 11.33 8.11 -15.13
C HIS A 291 10.06 8.54 -15.88
N PRO A 292 10.17 9.48 -16.83
CA PRO A 292 9.03 9.83 -17.69
C PRO A 292 8.68 8.66 -18.61
N ASN A 293 7.52 8.75 -19.26
CA ASN A 293 7.07 7.72 -20.22
C ASN A 293 8.15 7.49 -21.30
N ARG A 294 8.43 6.22 -21.54
CA ARG A 294 9.39 5.76 -22.56
C ARG A 294 8.72 5.59 -23.92
#